data_848cb1a5c26542ffaacbfaca03a42e67
#
_entry.id   848cb1a5c26542ffaacbfaca03a42e67
#
_cell.length_a   1.000
_cell.length_b   1.000
_cell.length_c   1.000
_cell.angle_alpha   90.00
_cell.angle_beta   90.00
_cell.angle_gamma   90.00
#
_symmetry.space_group_name_H-M   'P 1'
#
loop_
_entity.id
_entity.type
_entity.pdbx_description
1 polymer ?
#
loop_
_entity_poly.entity_id
_entity_poly.type
_entity_poly.pdbx_seq_one_letter_code
_entity_poly.pdbx_strand_id
1 'polypeptide(L)'
;QGVSSAASDVYKRQDYVYDGKKNEYREDDRVKPLNNYGLTKSIGDRFVLEYDKAKVFRVQSVYSKKNKNFFKSIEAKALMDEPANVVSDQFTSPTSAEWIAKQVYRTLLIPQYGLFHLSPNGFCSFADFAELIYATTYPTIYNKPTPPIKRIRYKELNASVDRPMVTILNHEKFDNAFFPITETWEDVYREFIKLTK
;
A
#
# COMPACT_ATOMS: atom_id res chain seq x y z
N GLN A 1 13.67 -30.14 2.63
CA GLN A 1 12.99 -29.57 1.43
C GLN A 1 12.17 -28.41 1.94
N GLY A 2 12.65 -27.19 1.64
CA GLY A 2 12.06 -25.97 2.14
C GLY A 2 10.66 -25.79 1.59
N VAL A 3 9.67 -25.72 2.46
CA VAL A 3 8.38 -25.15 2.16
C VAL A 3 8.64 -23.66 1.95
N SER A 4 8.88 -23.27 0.70
CA SER A 4 8.85 -21.86 0.33
C SER A 4 7.44 -21.37 0.63
N SER A 5 7.31 -20.64 1.71
CA SER A 5 6.04 -20.10 2.12
C SER A 5 5.55 -19.13 1.05
N ALA A 6 4.45 -19.45 0.38
CA ALA A 6 3.72 -18.52 -0.49
C ALA A 6 3.32 -17.20 0.23
N ALA A 7 3.49 -17.14 1.55
CA ALA A 7 3.32 -15.95 2.38
C ALA A 7 4.51 -14.98 2.36
N SER A 8 5.67 -15.33 1.78
CA SER A 8 6.85 -14.46 1.80
C SER A 8 6.85 -13.36 0.75
N ASP A 9 5.97 -13.41 -0.25
CA ASP A 9 5.89 -12.40 -1.32
C ASP A 9 4.88 -11.27 -1.07
N VAL A 10 4.33 -11.15 0.12
CA VAL A 10 3.50 -10.00 0.52
C VAL A 10 4.32 -8.68 0.59
N TYR A 11 5.49 -8.62 -0.04
CA TYR A 11 6.36 -7.47 0.05
C TYR A 11 6.26 -6.54 -1.16
N LYS A 12 5.72 -5.33 -0.91
CA LYS A 12 5.92 -4.07 -1.64
C LYS A 12 5.18 -3.92 -2.97
N ARG A 13 4.09 -3.13 -2.94
CA ARG A 13 3.50 -2.44 -4.09
C ARG A 13 3.19 -3.34 -5.29
N GLN A 14 2.46 -4.42 -5.10
CA GLN A 14 1.99 -5.28 -6.19
C GLN A 14 0.96 -4.58 -7.09
N ASP A 15 0.42 -3.45 -6.65
CA ASP A 15 -0.43 -2.55 -7.41
C ASP A 15 0.22 -2.00 -8.68
N TYR A 16 1.55 -1.94 -8.77
CA TYR A 16 2.29 -1.52 -9.98
C TYR A 16 2.21 -2.51 -11.15
N VAL A 17 1.50 -3.62 -11.01
CA VAL A 17 1.13 -4.49 -12.11
C VAL A 17 0.11 -3.85 -13.06
N TYR A 18 -0.56 -2.80 -12.63
CA TYR A 18 -1.56 -2.04 -13.40
C TYR A 18 -0.98 -0.75 -13.98
N ASP A 19 -1.65 -0.21 -15.05
CA ASP A 19 -1.20 1.00 -15.74
C ASP A 19 -1.71 2.32 -15.13
N GLY A 20 -2.54 2.26 -14.11
CA GLY A 20 -3.05 3.45 -13.41
C GLY A 20 -4.08 4.28 -14.17
N LYS A 21 -4.72 3.75 -15.20
CA LYS A 21 -5.69 4.46 -16.05
C LYS A 21 -7.14 4.26 -15.64
N LYS A 22 -7.43 3.29 -14.78
CA LYS A 22 -8.77 3.06 -14.22
C LYS A 22 -8.89 3.73 -12.86
N ASN A 23 -10.12 4.06 -12.48
CA ASN A 23 -10.42 4.59 -11.14
C ASN A 23 -10.24 3.52 -10.05
N GLU A 24 -10.40 2.24 -10.40
CA GLU A 24 -10.27 1.09 -9.52
C GLU A 24 -9.94 -0.15 -10.34
N TYR A 25 -9.22 -1.10 -9.74
CA TYR A 25 -8.81 -2.37 -10.37
C TYR A 25 -9.39 -3.57 -9.64
N ARG A 26 -9.86 -4.57 -10.42
CA ARG A 26 -10.26 -5.91 -9.97
C ARG A 26 -9.18 -6.93 -10.32
N GLU A 27 -9.24 -8.13 -9.73
CA GLU A 27 -8.24 -9.19 -9.91
C GLU A 27 -8.18 -9.72 -11.35
N ASP A 28 -9.29 -9.68 -12.08
CA ASP A 28 -9.43 -10.08 -13.49
C ASP A 28 -9.05 -8.98 -14.49
N ASP A 29 -8.73 -7.78 -14.01
CA ASP A 29 -8.26 -6.71 -14.88
C ASP A 29 -6.92 -7.04 -15.52
N ARG A 30 -6.79 -6.62 -16.78
CA ARG A 30 -5.56 -6.84 -17.54
C ARG A 30 -4.36 -6.19 -16.86
N VAL A 31 -3.37 -7.02 -16.53
CA VAL A 31 -2.06 -6.58 -16.06
C VAL A 31 -1.32 -5.84 -17.18
N LYS A 32 -0.84 -4.63 -16.89
CA LYS A 32 -0.12 -3.76 -17.83
C LYS A 32 0.87 -2.86 -17.09
N PRO A 33 1.96 -3.42 -16.57
CA PRO A 33 2.93 -2.68 -15.77
C PRO A 33 3.65 -1.61 -16.60
N LEU A 34 3.89 -0.45 -15.99
CA LEU A 34 4.61 0.68 -16.62
C LEU A 34 6.12 0.59 -16.42
N ASN A 35 6.60 -0.30 -15.57
CA ASN A 35 8.01 -0.42 -15.22
C ASN A 35 8.43 -1.87 -14.93
N ASN A 36 9.72 -2.11 -14.88
CA ASN A 36 10.29 -3.44 -14.65
C ASN A 36 9.91 -4.04 -13.28
N TYR A 37 9.72 -3.19 -12.27
CA TYR A 37 9.27 -3.67 -10.96
C TYR A 37 7.86 -4.29 -11.04
N GLY A 38 6.89 -3.58 -11.62
CA GLY A 38 5.54 -4.11 -11.84
C GLY A 38 5.55 -5.36 -12.72
N LEU A 39 6.39 -5.39 -13.77
CA LEU A 39 6.55 -6.56 -14.63
C LEU A 39 7.04 -7.78 -13.85
N THR A 40 8.10 -7.66 -13.05
CA THR A 40 8.64 -8.78 -12.25
C THR A 40 7.62 -9.27 -11.22
N LYS A 41 6.81 -8.37 -10.63
CA LYS A 41 5.74 -8.76 -9.70
C LYS A 41 4.61 -9.52 -10.39
N SER A 42 4.20 -9.10 -11.58
CA SER A 42 3.18 -9.81 -12.36
C SER A 42 3.63 -11.20 -12.81
N ILE A 43 4.91 -11.35 -13.13
CA ILE A 43 5.51 -12.65 -13.46
C ILE A 43 5.51 -13.55 -12.21
N GLY A 44 5.93 -13.03 -11.04
CA GLY A 44 5.90 -13.76 -9.78
C GLY A 44 4.51 -14.24 -9.40
N ASP A 45 3.47 -13.38 -9.52
CA ASP A 45 2.07 -13.76 -9.28
C ASP A 45 1.68 -14.99 -10.14
N ARG A 46 2.02 -14.98 -11.43
CA ARG A 46 1.71 -16.07 -12.35
C ARG A 46 2.36 -17.39 -11.95
N PHE A 47 3.65 -17.39 -11.61
CA PHE A 47 4.36 -18.60 -11.18
C PHE A 47 3.77 -19.17 -9.89
N VAL A 48 3.43 -18.32 -8.93
CA VAL A 48 2.83 -18.79 -7.67
C VAL A 48 1.45 -19.39 -7.92
N LEU A 49 0.66 -18.80 -8.83
CA LEU A 49 -0.70 -19.25 -9.17
C LEU A 49 -0.74 -20.55 -10.00
N GLU A 50 0.39 -21.04 -10.50
CA GLU A 50 0.48 -22.40 -11.10
C GLU A 50 0.25 -23.50 -10.04
N TYR A 51 0.41 -23.18 -8.75
CA TYR A 51 0.06 -24.09 -7.67
C TYR A 51 -1.39 -23.91 -7.24
N ASP A 52 -2.21 -24.94 -7.40
CA ASP A 52 -3.68 -24.92 -7.18
C ASP A 52 -4.10 -24.44 -5.78
N LYS A 53 -3.24 -24.59 -4.78
CA LYS A 53 -3.49 -24.17 -3.39
C LYS A 53 -2.77 -22.89 -3.01
N ALA A 54 -2.33 -22.10 -4.00
CA ALA A 54 -1.70 -20.81 -3.75
C ALA A 54 -2.73 -19.74 -3.33
N LYS A 55 -2.28 -18.83 -2.49
CA LYS A 55 -2.98 -17.58 -2.18
C LYS A 55 -2.04 -16.42 -2.47
N VAL A 56 -2.40 -15.58 -3.42
CA VAL A 56 -1.66 -14.37 -3.76
C VAL A 56 -2.49 -13.17 -3.33
N PHE A 57 -1.90 -12.29 -2.51
CA PHE A 57 -2.55 -11.06 -2.08
C PHE A 57 -1.84 -9.86 -2.71
N ARG A 58 -2.50 -9.16 -3.63
CA ARG A 58 -2.04 -7.86 -4.11
C ARG A 58 -2.39 -6.80 -3.09
N VAL A 59 -1.39 -6.04 -2.70
CA VAL A 59 -1.47 -4.95 -1.73
C VAL A 59 -0.91 -3.67 -2.33
N GLN A 60 -1.22 -2.52 -1.73
CA GLN A 60 -0.77 -1.23 -2.24
C GLN A 60 -0.17 -0.36 -1.12
N SER A 61 0.78 0.49 -1.50
CA SER A 61 1.39 1.51 -0.63
C SER A 61 1.71 1.05 0.79
N VAL A 62 2.40 -0.10 0.89
CA VAL A 62 2.73 -0.72 2.16
C VAL A 62 3.72 0.13 2.94
N TYR A 63 3.42 0.36 4.23
CA TYR A 63 4.30 1.05 5.17
C TYR A 63 4.48 0.28 6.48
N SER A 64 5.57 0.57 7.19
CA SER A 64 5.90 0.00 8.51
C SER A 64 6.90 0.89 9.24
N LYS A 65 7.15 0.65 10.54
CA LYS A 65 8.25 1.29 11.31
C LYS A 65 9.62 0.75 10.91
N LYS A 66 9.68 -0.42 10.25
CA LYS A 66 10.92 -1.04 9.79
C LYS A 66 11.17 -0.70 8.33
N ASN A 67 12.43 -0.67 7.93
CA ASN A 67 12.90 -0.42 6.58
C ASN A 67 12.52 0.97 6.00
N LYS A 68 13.16 1.31 4.89
CA LYS A 68 12.91 2.56 4.17
C LYS A 68 11.60 2.46 3.40
N ASN A 69 10.64 3.35 3.68
CA ASN A 69 9.36 3.45 3.00
C ASN A 69 8.84 4.90 3.03
N PHE A 70 7.71 5.16 2.37
CA PHE A 70 7.14 6.52 2.29
C PHE A 70 6.85 7.09 3.68
N PHE A 71 6.15 6.33 4.56
CA PHE A 71 5.85 6.75 5.92
C PHE A 71 7.12 7.20 6.65
N LYS A 72 8.18 6.38 6.65
CA LYS A 72 9.45 6.69 7.33
C LYS A 72 10.14 7.93 6.78
N SER A 73 10.06 8.15 5.47
CA SER A 73 10.64 9.33 4.85
C SER A 73 9.91 10.61 5.25
N ILE A 74 8.58 10.56 5.37
CA ILE A 74 7.76 11.70 5.79
C ILE A 74 7.88 11.92 7.30
N GLU A 75 7.83 10.85 8.12
CA GLU A 75 8.03 10.92 9.56
C GLU A 75 9.38 11.59 9.90
N ALA A 76 10.47 11.20 9.22
CA ALA A 76 11.78 11.79 9.44
C ALA A 76 11.80 13.30 9.18
N LYS A 77 11.15 13.78 8.11
CA LYS A 77 11.02 15.21 7.83
C LYS A 77 10.21 15.94 8.90
N ALA A 78 9.11 15.36 9.35
CA ALA A 78 8.31 15.91 10.44
C ALA A 78 9.14 16.01 11.75
N LEU A 79 9.97 15.01 12.05
CA LEU A 79 10.85 14.99 13.21
C LEU A 79 11.99 16.03 13.12
N MET A 80 12.40 16.39 11.91
CA MET A 80 13.45 17.38 11.65
C MET A 80 12.91 18.81 11.46
N ASP A 81 11.60 19.03 11.60
CA ASP A 81 10.95 20.33 11.34
C ASP A 81 11.14 20.81 9.89
N GLU A 82 11.21 19.89 8.95
CA GLU A 82 11.43 20.19 7.53
C GLU A 82 10.14 20.16 6.73
N PRO A 83 9.95 21.07 5.73
CA PRO A 83 8.84 20.97 4.79
C PRO A 83 9.02 19.77 3.85
N ALA A 84 7.91 19.29 3.26
CA ALA A 84 7.96 18.22 2.26
C ALA A 84 7.24 18.59 0.97
N ASN A 85 7.83 18.26 -0.19
CA ASN A 85 7.15 18.28 -1.47
C ASN A 85 6.57 16.89 -1.71
N VAL A 86 5.24 16.79 -1.85
CA VAL A 86 4.55 15.50 -1.97
C VAL A 86 3.53 15.52 -3.10
N VAL A 87 3.50 14.43 -3.86
CA VAL A 87 2.61 14.27 -5.02
C VAL A 87 1.15 14.21 -4.57
N SER A 88 0.31 15.02 -5.22
CA SER A 88 -1.12 15.13 -4.91
C SER A 88 -2.03 14.54 -5.99
N ASP A 89 -1.48 14.09 -7.12
CA ASP A 89 -2.20 13.49 -8.24
C ASP A 89 -1.91 11.98 -8.43
N GLN A 90 -1.32 11.33 -7.44
CA GLN A 90 -1.25 9.87 -7.33
C GLN A 90 -2.13 9.40 -6.17
N PHE A 91 -3.02 8.42 -6.44
CA PHE A 91 -4.01 7.91 -5.50
C PHE A 91 -3.79 6.44 -5.18
N THR A 92 -3.93 6.11 -3.89
CA THR A 92 -3.69 4.76 -3.35
C THR A 92 -4.42 4.60 -2.01
N SER A 93 -4.53 3.38 -1.49
CA SER A 93 -4.91 3.13 -0.09
C SER A 93 -3.66 2.75 0.72
N PRO A 94 -3.13 3.62 1.56
CA PRO A 94 -1.97 3.30 2.40
C PRO A 94 -2.30 2.14 3.35
N THR A 95 -1.44 1.11 3.37
CA THR A 95 -1.72 -0.13 4.12
C THR A 95 -0.54 -0.51 5.01
N SER A 96 -0.75 -0.70 6.32
CA SER A 96 0.32 -1.10 7.21
C SER A 96 0.68 -2.58 7.06
N ALA A 97 1.95 -2.90 7.20
CA ALA A 97 2.43 -4.29 7.12
C ALA A 97 1.83 -5.15 8.24
N GLU A 98 1.60 -4.57 9.41
CA GLU A 98 1.00 -5.20 10.57
C GLU A 98 -0.47 -5.58 10.29
N TRP A 99 -1.25 -4.69 9.68
CA TRP A 99 -2.63 -4.97 9.28
C TRP A 99 -2.68 -6.08 8.21
N ILE A 100 -1.82 -6.00 7.19
CA ILE A 100 -1.71 -7.06 6.16
C ILE A 100 -1.43 -8.41 6.83
N ALA A 101 -0.45 -8.49 7.72
CA ALA A 101 -0.11 -9.73 8.41
C ALA A 101 -1.28 -10.30 9.22
N LYS A 102 -2.03 -9.43 9.92
CA LYS A 102 -3.25 -9.78 10.66
C LYS A 102 -4.33 -10.37 9.73
N GLN A 103 -4.61 -9.71 8.59
CA GLN A 103 -5.61 -10.20 7.65
C GLN A 103 -5.17 -11.52 6.98
N VAL A 104 -3.92 -11.61 6.52
CA VAL A 104 -3.37 -12.85 5.93
C VAL A 104 -3.44 -14.00 6.92
N TYR A 105 -3.04 -13.79 8.18
CA TYR A 105 -3.14 -14.82 9.23
C TYR A 105 -4.55 -15.38 9.38
N ARG A 106 -5.58 -14.52 9.34
CA ARG A 106 -7.00 -14.93 9.43
C ARG A 106 -7.44 -15.82 8.26
N THR A 107 -6.78 -15.69 7.08
CA THR A 107 -7.12 -16.51 5.90
C THR A 107 -6.47 -17.89 5.87
N LEU A 108 -5.49 -18.18 6.72
CA LEU A 108 -4.64 -19.37 6.58
C LEU A 108 -5.41 -20.69 6.60
N LEU A 109 -6.41 -20.79 7.46
CA LEU A 109 -7.22 -22.02 7.63
C LEU A 109 -8.46 -22.09 6.72
N ILE A 110 -8.74 -21.03 5.94
CA ILE A 110 -9.87 -21.00 5.03
C ILE A 110 -9.42 -21.57 3.67
N PRO A 111 -10.04 -22.62 3.13
CA PRO A 111 -9.58 -23.30 1.90
C PRO A 111 -10.04 -22.56 0.63
N GLN A 112 -9.74 -21.27 0.55
CA GLN A 112 -9.93 -20.41 -0.63
C GLN A 112 -8.57 -20.09 -1.23
N TYR A 113 -8.42 -20.27 -2.53
CA TYR A 113 -7.15 -20.16 -3.25
C TYR A 113 -7.28 -19.22 -4.45
N GLY A 114 -6.17 -18.71 -4.94
CA GLY A 114 -6.09 -17.83 -6.08
C GLY A 114 -5.56 -16.44 -5.76
N LEU A 115 -5.87 -15.50 -6.65
CA LEU A 115 -5.47 -14.11 -6.54
C LEU A 115 -6.57 -13.29 -5.87
N PHE A 116 -6.18 -12.48 -4.90
CA PHE A 116 -7.06 -11.57 -4.15
C PHE A 116 -6.41 -10.20 -3.99
N HIS A 117 -7.22 -9.16 -4.06
CA HIS A 117 -6.82 -7.83 -3.61
C HIS A 117 -7.03 -7.70 -2.10
N LEU A 118 -6.03 -7.17 -1.39
CA LEU A 118 -6.11 -6.95 0.05
C LEU A 118 -5.77 -5.48 0.35
N SER A 119 -6.80 -4.70 0.58
CA SER A 119 -6.73 -3.25 0.77
C SER A 119 -7.76 -2.80 1.80
N PRO A 120 -7.46 -1.84 2.67
CA PRO A 120 -8.49 -1.18 3.46
C PRO A 120 -9.42 -0.35 2.58
N ASN A 121 -10.60 0.00 3.12
CA ASN A 121 -11.55 0.87 2.45
C ASN A 121 -11.02 2.29 2.27
N GLY A 122 -11.51 2.98 1.22
CA GLY A 122 -11.14 4.34 0.90
C GLY A 122 -9.76 4.48 0.26
N PHE A 123 -9.44 5.68 -0.11
CA PHE A 123 -8.17 6.04 -0.75
C PHE A 123 -7.82 7.50 -0.48
N CYS A 124 -6.56 7.85 -0.70
CA CYS A 124 -6.08 9.22 -0.61
C CYS A 124 -4.95 9.48 -1.59
N SER A 125 -4.57 10.73 -1.79
CA SER A 125 -3.31 11.05 -2.45
C SER A 125 -2.12 10.84 -1.50
N PHE A 126 -0.91 10.72 -2.04
CA PHE A 126 0.29 10.71 -1.20
C PHE A 126 0.43 12.00 -0.37
N ALA A 127 -0.05 13.14 -0.87
CA ALA A 127 -0.04 14.40 -0.12
C ALA A 127 -0.99 14.33 1.10
N ASP A 128 -2.21 13.81 0.94
CA ASP A 128 -3.16 13.64 2.05
C ASP A 128 -2.57 12.72 3.13
N PHE A 129 -1.93 11.61 2.72
CA PHE A 129 -1.29 10.71 3.67
C PHE A 129 -0.11 11.38 4.38
N ALA A 130 0.70 12.18 3.68
CA ALA A 130 1.79 12.93 4.30
C ALA A 130 1.28 13.96 5.31
N GLU A 131 0.20 14.67 5.00
CA GLU A 131 -0.45 15.62 5.92
C GLU A 131 -0.91 14.92 7.21
N LEU A 132 -1.51 13.72 7.10
CA LEU A 132 -1.90 12.93 8.27
C LEU A 132 -0.68 12.50 9.10
N ILE A 133 0.42 12.08 8.46
CA ILE A 133 1.67 11.74 9.16
C ILE A 133 2.21 12.94 9.91
N TYR A 134 2.27 14.12 9.29
CA TYR A 134 2.71 15.35 9.95
C TYR A 134 1.80 15.71 11.12
N ALA A 135 0.48 15.68 10.91
CA ALA A 135 -0.49 16.01 11.95
C ALA A 135 -0.40 15.11 13.20
N THR A 136 0.06 13.87 13.05
CA THR A 136 0.18 12.91 14.16
C THR A 136 1.57 12.86 14.78
N THR A 137 2.61 13.24 14.04
CA THR A 137 4.02 13.19 14.50
C THR A 137 4.47 14.53 15.07
N TYR A 138 4.22 15.60 14.35
CA TYR A 138 4.78 16.92 14.65
C TYR A 138 4.27 17.55 15.96
N PRO A 139 2.94 17.55 16.26
CA PRO A 139 2.44 18.16 17.48
C PRO A 139 2.96 17.53 18.79
N THR A 140 3.41 16.29 18.72
CA THR A 140 3.96 15.59 19.91
C THR A 140 5.37 16.07 20.29
N ILE A 141 6.03 16.80 19.41
CA ILE A 141 7.45 17.19 19.56
C ILE A 141 7.60 18.71 19.61
N TYR A 142 6.87 19.44 18.76
CA TYR A 142 7.01 20.87 18.61
C TYR A 142 5.71 21.58 18.97
N ASN A 143 5.79 22.56 19.86
CA ASN A 143 4.65 23.41 20.22
C ASN A 143 4.54 24.63 19.27
N LYS A 144 4.51 24.40 17.97
CA LYS A 144 4.42 25.42 16.91
C LYS A 144 3.68 24.87 15.66
N PRO A 145 3.31 25.75 14.71
CA PRO A 145 2.64 25.32 13.48
C PRO A 145 3.45 24.27 12.70
N THR A 146 2.75 23.28 12.17
CA THR A 146 3.33 22.20 11.34
C THR A 146 3.99 22.79 10.08
N PRO A 147 5.20 22.36 9.69
CA PRO A 147 5.81 22.76 8.43
C PRO A 147 4.90 22.41 7.24
N PRO A 148 4.86 23.26 6.21
CA PRO A 148 3.93 23.05 5.10
C PRO A 148 4.29 21.82 4.27
N ILE A 149 3.27 21.05 3.90
CA ILE A 149 3.35 20.09 2.81
C ILE A 149 3.06 20.83 1.52
N LYS A 150 4.08 20.96 0.65
CA LYS A 150 3.88 21.49 -0.69
C LYS A 150 3.34 20.39 -1.61
N ARG A 151 2.09 20.53 -2.01
CA ARG A 151 1.45 19.63 -2.98
C ARG A 151 2.01 19.90 -4.38
N ILE A 152 2.60 18.89 -4.98
CA ILE A 152 3.16 18.96 -6.35
C ILE A 152 2.46 17.91 -7.23
N ARG A 153 2.54 18.08 -8.54
CA ARG A 153 2.12 17.05 -9.50
C ARG A 153 3.24 16.05 -9.74
N TYR A 154 2.88 14.81 -10.07
CA TYR A 154 3.87 13.76 -10.36
C TYR A 154 4.91 14.17 -11.41
N LYS A 155 4.48 14.87 -12.45
CA LYS A 155 5.38 15.38 -13.51
C LYS A 155 6.48 16.33 -13.00
N GLU A 156 6.26 16.98 -11.87
CA GLU A 156 7.25 17.90 -11.27
C GLU A 156 8.36 17.17 -10.49
N LEU A 157 8.18 15.86 -10.22
CA LEU A 157 9.20 15.04 -9.56
C LEU A 157 10.39 14.71 -10.47
N ASN A 158 10.30 14.91 -11.78
CA ASN A 158 11.29 14.44 -12.76
C ASN A 158 11.73 13.00 -12.50
N ALA A 159 10.77 12.12 -12.17
CA ALA A 159 11.03 10.74 -11.78
C ALA A 159 11.61 9.95 -12.97
N SER A 160 12.68 9.20 -12.73
CA SER A 160 13.33 8.35 -13.74
C SER A 160 12.53 7.12 -14.15
N VAL A 161 11.41 6.83 -13.46
CA VAL A 161 10.60 5.63 -13.67
C VAL A 161 9.13 6.00 -13.65
N ASP A 162 8.38 5.59 -14.68
CA ASP A 162 6.94 5.79 -14.75
C ASP A 162 6.20 5.03 -13.64
N ARG A 163 5.23 5.70 -13.02
CA ARG A 163 4.38 5.11 -11.97
C ARG A 163 2.91 5.29 -12.32
N PRO A 164 2.06 4.30 -11.99
CA PRO A 164 0.62 4.46 -12.18
C PRO A 164 0.08 5.60 -11.29
N MET A 165 -0.86 6.38 -11.85
CA MET A 165 -1.48 7.51 -11.14
C MET A 165 -2.55 7.06 -10.15
N VAL A 166 -3.30 6.02 -10.49
CA VAL A 166 -4.36 5.45 -9.66
C VAL A 166 -4.10 3.96 -9.48
N THR A 167 -3.99 3.50 -8.24
CA THR A 167 -3.76 2.08 -7.93
C THR A 167 -4.76 1.56 -6.89
N ILE A 168 -5.98 2.07 -6.92
CA ILE A 168 -7.03 1.65 -6.00
C ILE A 168 -7.45 0.22 -6.36
N LEU A 169 -7.40 -0.68 -5.38
CA LEU A 169 -7.72 -2.09 -5.53
C LEU A 169 -9.12 -2.38 -4.95
N ASN A 170 -10.02 -2.90 -5.78
CA ASN A 170 -11.29 -3.46 -5.32
C ASN A 170 -11.02 -4.78 -4.58
N HIS A 171 -11.55 -4.95 -3.40
CA HIS A 171 -11.36 -6.15 -2.57
C HIS A 171 -12.64 -6.98 -2.38
N GLU A 172 -13.68 -6.75 -3.16
CA GLU A 172 -14.96 -7.48 -3.10
C GLU A 172 -14.77 -9.01 -3.19
N LYS A 173 -13.84 -9.46 -4.02
CA LYS A 173 -13.50 -10.88 -4.13
C LYS A 173 -12.91 -11.44 -2.83
N PHE A 174 -12.06 -10.68 -2.15
CA PHE A 174 -11.54 -11.04 -0.83
C PHE A 174 -12.65 -11.12 0.22
N ASP A 175 -13.53 -10.13 0.27
CA ASP A 175 -14.64 -10.06 1.20
C ASP A 175 -15.57 -11.27 1.09
N ASN A 176 -15.91 -11.63 -0.16
CA ASN A 176 -16.78 -12.79 -0.45
C ASN A 176 -16.08 -14.13 -0.15
N ALA A 177 -14.76 -14.22 -0.30
CA ALA A 177 -14.01 -15.46 -0.12
C ALA A 177 -13.66 -15.73 1.35
N PHE A 178 -13.45 -14.67 2.14
CA PHE A 178 -12.93 -14.80 3.50
C PHE A 178 -13.83 -14.11 4.53
N PHE A 179 -13.81 -12.80 4.59
CA PHE A 179 -14.57 -11.98 5.52
C PHE A 179 -14.53 -10.53 5.06
N PRO A 180 -15.56 -9.71 5.35
CA PRO A 180 -15.58 -8.31 4.94
C PRO A 180 -14.49 -7.48 5.62
N ILE A 181 -13.84 -6.63 4.83
CA ILE A 181 -12.94 -5.58 5.31
C ILE A 181 -13.80 -4.36 5.64
N THR A 182 -13.79 -3.94 6.90
CA THR A 182 -14.57 -2.79 7.39
C THR A 182 -13.73 -1.58 7.69
N GLU A 183 -12.44 -1.77 7.95
CA GLU A 183 -11.52 -0.70 8.31
C GLU A 183 -11.20 0.20 7.10
N THR A 184 -11.16 1.50 7.33
CA THR A 184 -10.63 2.47 6.36
C THR A 184 -9.11 2.55 6.45
N TRP A 185 -8.45 3.16 5.45
CA TRP A 185 -7.00 3.37 5.50
C TRP A 185 -6.59 4.27 6.68
N GLU A 186 -7.47 5.21 7.10
CA GLU A 186 -7.25 6.05 8.29
C GLU A 186 -7.33 5.22 9.59
N ASP A 187 -8.25 4.24 9.67
CA ASP A 187 -8.37 3.36 10.83
C ASP A 187 -7.14 2.48 10.95
N VAL A 188 -6.67 1.92 9.82
CA VAL A 188 -5.42 1.15 9.75
C VAL A 188 -4.22 1.98 10.18
N TYR A 189 -4.17 3.26 9.77
CA TYR A 189 -3.10 4.17 10.19
C TYR A 189 -3.17 4.50 11.68
N ARG A 190 -4.37 4.79 12.23
CA ARG A 190 -4.55 5.07 13.67
C ARG A 190 -4.18 3.88 14.54
N GLU A 191 -4.55 2.65 14.15
CA GLU A 191 -4.14 1.43 14.85
C GLU A 191 -2.62 1.27 14.82
N PHE A 192 -2.00 1.44 13.65
CA PHE A 192 -0.54 1.38 13.49
C PHE A 192 0.20 2.36 14.40
N ILE A 193 -0.21 3.62 14.50
CA ILE A 193 0.43 4.61 15.37
C ILE A 193 0.28 4.23 16.85
N LYS A 194 -0.86 3.66 17.28
CA LYS A 194 -1.06 3.18 18.66
C LYS A 194 -0.15 2.03 19.02
N LEU A 195 0.08 1.10 18.10
CA LEU A 195 0.93 -0.07 18.31
C LEU A 195 2.43 0.26 18.29
N THR A 196 2.80 1.44 17.82
CA THR A 196 4.21 1.81 17.57
C THR A 196 4.71 2.97 18.42
N LYS A 197 3.86 3.50 19.31
CA LYS A 197 4.22 4.40 20.42
C LYS A 197 4.67 3.59 21.62
#